data_39569fec32abd87a7763363a1fd38f7f
#
_entry.id   39569fec32abd87a7763363a1fd38f7f
#
_cell.length_a   1.000
_cell.length_b   1.000
_cell.length_c   1.000
_cell.angle_alpha   90.00
_cell.angle_beta   90.00
_cell.angle_gamma   90.00
#
_symmetry.space_group_name_H-M   'P 1'
#
loop_
_entity.id
_entity.type
_entity.pdbx_description
1 polymer ?
#
loop_
_entity_poly.entity_id
_entity_poly.type
_entity_poly.pdbx_seq_one_letter_code
_entity_poly.pdbx_strand_id
1 'polypeptide(L)'
;MNVLLLGPQGSGKGTQAKRVARDYGIPHIATGDIIRAMKDEPSELGRELKAVYDRGDLVSDELMIRLIEDRLGREDAQEGFILDGFPRTMAQAEALDEMLRELDRKLDIVLEFQLRDRDTLERRLLQRALEEDRSDDTPEAIARRLALYYEQTEPLVEYYRTRHGNVVGIHAERPIDSVYAEVQSALEQVPA
;
A
#
# COMPACT_ATOMS: atom_id res chain seq x y z
N MET A 1 3.44 -11.65 -11.83
CA MET A 1 4.19 -11.38 -10.59
C MET A 1 3.32 -10.55 -9.64
N ASN A 2 3.16 -10.99 -8.39
CA ASN A 2 2.31 -10.38 -7.38
C ASN A 2 3.17 -9.75 -6.28
N VAL A 3 3.19 -8.43 -6.22
CA VAL A 3 4.05 -7.65 -5.32
C VAL A 3 3.20 -6.97 -4.25
N LEU A 4 3.59 -7.12 -2.99
CA LEU A 4 3.01 -6.38 -1.88
C LEU A 4 4.00 -5.32 -1.37
N LEU A 5 3.53 -4.10 -1.16
CA LEU A 5 4.32 -3.02 -0.57
C LEU A 5 3.86 -2.73 0.86
N LEU A 6 4.75 -2.90 1.82
CA LEU A 6 4.55 -2.51 3.21
C LEU A 6 5.48 -1.34 3.58
N GLY A 7 5.04 -0.52 4.52
CA GLY A 7 5.81 0.61 5.02
C GLY A 7 4.93 1.82 5.33
N PRO A 8 5.42 2.79 6.12
CA PRO A 8 4.63 3.94 6.54
C PRO A 8 4.26 4.86 5.36
N GLN A 9 3.22 5.65 5.53
CA GLN A 9 2.90 6.72 4.59
C GLN A 9 4.09 7.70 4.54
N GLY A 10 4.37 8.24 3.35
CA GLY A 10 5.55 9.11 3.14
C GLY A 10 6.86 8.37 2.88
N SER A 11 6.91 7.02 2.98
CA SER A 11 8.13 6.25 2.68
C SER A 11 8.47 6.14 1.17
N GLY A 12 7.59 6.58 0.28
CA GLY A 12 7.84 6.59 -1.17
C GLY A 12 7.35 5.34 -1.92
N LYS A 13 6.58 4.44 -1.28
CA LYS A 13 6.00 3.24 -1.92
C LYS A 13 5.33 3.54 -3.25
N GLY A 14 4.38 4.47 -3.27
CA GLY A 14 3.62 4.82 -4.47
C GLY A 14 4.50 5.34 -5.62
N THR A 15 5.57 6.06 -5.32
CA THR A 15 6.55 6.52 -6.33
C THR A 15 7.25 5.33 -6.98
N GLN A 16 7.69 4.36 -6.18
CA GLN A 16 8.36 3.17 -6.67
C GLN A 16 7.37 2.22 -7.36
N ALA A 17 6.16 2.05 -6.82
CA ALA A 17 5.10 1.24 -7.42
C ALA A 17 4.77 1.67 -8.86
N LYS A 18 4.66 2.98 -9.10
CA LYS A 18 4.41 3.53 -10.45
C LYS A 18 5.53 3.18 -11.44
N ARG A 19 6.78 3.18 -10.97
CA ARG A 19 7.94 2.79 -11.80
C ARG A 19 7.92 1.29 -12.12
N VAL A 20 7.71 0.46 -11.10
CA VAL A 20 7.60 -1.00 -11.28
C VAL A 20 6.42 -1.35 -12.20
N ALA A 21 5.24 -0.74 -11.99
CA ALA A 21 4.08 -0.98 -12.84
C ALA A 21 4.37 -0.72 -14.33
N ARG A 22 5.06 0.38 -14.61
CA ARG A 22 5.47 0.73 -15.98
C ARG A 22 6.48 -0.26 -16.55
N ASP A 23 7.50 -0.62 -15.78
CA ASP A 23 8.66 -1.38 -16.29
C ASP A 23 8.34 -2.90 -16.39
N TYR A 24 7.42 -3.39 -15.56
CA TYR A 24 7.00 -4.80 -15.54
C TYR A 24 5.62 -5.06 -16.18
N GLY A 25 4.91 -4.00 -16.60
CA GLY A 25 3.61 -4.13 -17.29
C GLY A 25 2.48 -4.69 -16.39
N ILE A 26 2.55 -4.52 -15.08
CA ILE A 26 1.54 -4.98 -14.12
C ILE A 26 0.83 -3.79 -13.46
N PRO A 27 -0.48 -3.88 -13.12
CA PRO A 27 -1.21 -2.77 -12.54
C PRO A 27 -0.73 -2.41 -11.13
N HIS A 28 -0.63 -1.10 -10.85
CA HIS A 28 -0.49 -0.56 -9.50
C HIS A 28 -1.88 -0.38 -8.88
N ILE A 29 -2.18 -1.17 -7.88
CA ILE A 29 -3.43 -1.13 -7.11
C ILE A 29 -3.17 -0.36 -5.82
N ALA A 30 -3.42 0.96 -5.87
CA ALA A 30 -3.27 1.85 -4.73
C ALA A 30 -4.63 2.09 -4.06
N THR A 31 -4.82 1.53 -2.87
CA THR A 31 -6.10 1.68 -2.14
C THR A 31 -6.44 3.12 -1.81
N GLY A 32 -5.44 3.97 -1.57
CA GLY A 32 -5.65 5.39 -1.38
C GLY A 32 -6.29 6.08 -2.60
N ASP A 33 -5.96 5.65 -3.82
CA ASP A 33 -6.56 6.19 -5.05
C ASP A 33 -7.99 5.70 -5.22
N ILE A 34 -8.26 4.43 -4.92
CA ILE A 34 -9.61 3.84 -4.93
C ILE A 34 -10.53 4.60 -3.97
N ILE A 35 -10.10 4.78 -2.72
CA ILE A 35 -10.88 5.49 -1.71
C ILE A 35 -11.12 6.96 -2.13
N ARG A 36 -10.11 7.65 -2.66
CA ARG A 36 -10.26 9.04 -3.12
C ARG A 36 -11.29 9.16 -4.24
N ALA A 37 -11.27 8.27 -5.21
CA ALA A 37 -12.27 8.27 -6.28
C ALA A 37 -13.69 8.06 -5.71
N MET A 38 -13.86 7.13 -4.76
CA MET A 38 -15.16 6.82 -4.17
C MET A 38 -15.69 7.91 -3.21
N LYS A 39 -14.82 8.54 -2.40
CA LYS A 39 -15.25 9.58 -1.43
C LYS A 39 -15.80 10.83 -2.10
N ASP A 40 -15.46 11.09 -3.35
CA ASP A 40 -15.90 12.23 -4.11
C ASP A 40 -17.24 11.96 -4.88
N GLU A 41 -17.71 10.71 -4.84
CA GLU A 41 -19.02 10.35 -5.40
C GLU A 41 -20.18 10.92 -4.56
N PRO A 42 -21.26 11.43 -5.18
CA PRO A 42 -22.43 11.98 -4.48
C PRO A 42 -23.34 10.86 -3.92
N SER A 43 -22.79 9.94 -3.15
CA SER A 43 -23.49 8.80 -2.55
C SER A 43 -23.41 8.83 -1.02
N GLU A 44 -24.20 8.02 -0.33
CA GLU A 44 -24.09 7.85 1.13
C GLU A 44 -22.73 7.25 1.50
N LEU A 45 -22.32 6.23 0.78
CA LEU A 45 -21.00 5.58 0.95
C LEU A 45 -19.86 6.59 0.71
N GLY A 46 -19.94 7.44 -0.31
CA GLY A 46 -18.96 8.48 -0.57
C GLY A 46 -18.80 9.43 0.62
N ARG A 47 -19.92 9.88 1.22
CA ARG A 47 -19.89 10.75 2.42
C ARG A 47 -19.28 10.06 3.64
N GLU A 48 -19.58 8.79 3.88
CA GLU A 48 -18.98 8.00 4.96
C GLU A 48 -17.48 7.83 4.76
N LEU A 49 -17.07 7.43 3.55
CA LEU A 49 -15.65 7.28 3.20
C LEU A 49 -14.88 8.58 3.36
N LYS A 50 -15.48 9.70 2.93
CA LYS A 50 -14.89 11.02 3.11
C LYS A 50 -14.66 11.34 4.58
N ALA A 51 -15.66 11.13 5.44
CA ALA A 51 -15.57 11.42 6.87
C ALA A 51 -14.47 10.57 7.56
N VAL A 52 -14.32 9.30 7.20
CA VAL A 52 -13.28 8.41 7.72
C VAL A 52 -11.90 8.82 7.21
N TYR A 53 -11.79 9.04 5.91
CA TYR A 53 -10.53 9.32 5.23
C TYR A 53 -9.92 10.67 5.64
N ASP A 54 -10.74 11.71 5.76
CA ASP A 54 -10.29 13.07 6.15
C ASP A 54 -9.78 13.11 7.59
N ARG A 55 -10.26 12.23 8.49
CA ARG A 55 -9.70 12.07 9.85
C ARG A 55 -8.41 11.23 9.88
N GLY A 56 -8.03 10.61 8.79
CA GLY A 56 -6.90 9.70 8.71
C GLY A 56 -7.15 8.33 9.33
N ASP A 57 -8.41 7.97 9.59
CA ASP A 57 -8.80 6.65 10.07
C ASP A 57 -8.75 5.61 8.95
N LEU A 58 -8.74 4.32 9.33
CA LEU A 58 -8.88 3.23 8.38
C LEU A 58 -10.35 3.04 8.00
N VAL A 59 -10.58 2.77 6.72
CA VAL A 59 -11.87 2.26 6.23
C VAL A 59 -12.09 0.87 6.80
N SER A 60 -13.34 0.46 7.03
CA SER A 60 -13.64 -0.85 7.61
C SER A 60 -13.03 -1.99 6.82
N ASP A 61 -12.57 -3.03 7.53
CA ASP A 61 -11.95 -4.21 6.91
C ASP A 61 -12.85 -4.86 5.88
N GLU A 62 -14.15 -5.02 6.19
CA GLU A 62 -15.14 -5.63 5.30
C GLU A 62 -15.27 -4.89 3.96
N LEU A 63 -15.27 -3.56 3.99
CA LEU A 63 -15.37 -2.76 2.77
C LEU A 63 -14.07 -2.86 1.97
N MET A 64 -12.92 -2.73 2.63
CA MET A 64 -11.62 -2.83 1.97
C MET A 64 -11.39 -4.20 1.34
N ILE A 65 -11.73 -5.28 2.04
CA ILE A 65 -11.62 -6.65 1.54
C ILE A 65 -12.43 -6.82 0.25
N ARG A 66 -13.72 -6.40 0.25
CA ARG A 66 -14.57 -6.46 -0.94
C ARG A 66 -14.05 -5.65 -2.12
N LEU A 67 -13.52 -4.45 -1.86
CA LEU A 67 -12.95 -3.60 -2.91
C LEU A 67 -11.70 -4.22 -3.55
N ILE A 68 -10.86 -4.87 -2.74
CA ILE A 68 -9.66 -5.54 -3.24
C ILE A 68 -10.01 -6.84 -3.97
N GLU A 69 -10.96 -7.62 -3.47
CA GLU A 69 -11.47 -8.81 -4.14
C GLU A 69 -11.98 -8.49 -5.55
N ASP A 70 -12.87 -7.49 -5.67
CA ASP A 70 -13.36 -7.00 -6.98
C ASP A 70 -12.20 -6.54 -7.87
N ARG A 71 -11.22 -5.82 -7.31
CA ARG A 71 -10.09 -5.29 -8.07
C ARG A 71 -9.14 -6.37 -8.57
N LEU A 72 -8.84 -7.39 -7.75
CA LEU A 72 -7.98 -8.51 -8.11
C LEU A 72 -8.65 -9.48 -9.11
N GLY A 73 -9.98 -9.49 -9.16
CA GLY A 73 -10.76 -10.26 -10.12
C GLY A 73 -10.76 -9.68 -11.53
N ARG A 74 -10.30 -8.45 -11.75
CA ARG A 74 -10.28 -7.82 -13.08
C ARG A 74 -9.20 -8.40 -13.98
N GLU A 75 -9.47 -8.40 -15.28
CA GLU A 75 -8.64 -8.99 -16.32
C GLU A 75 -7.19 -8.45 -16.29
N ASP A 76 -7.01 -7.16 -16.08
CA ASP A 76 -5.68 -6.51 -16.03
C ASP A 76 -4.81 -6.95 -14.86
N ALA A 77 -5.41 -7.50 -13.80
CA ALA A 77 -4.70 -7.96 -12.60
C ALA A 77 -4.38 -9.47 -12.64
N GLN A 78 -4.79 -10.21 -13.67
CA GLN A 78 -4.59 -11.66 -13.75
C GLN A 78 -3.12 -12.06 -13.91
N GLU A 79 -2.36 -11.33 -14.71
CA GLU A 79 -0.94 -11.60 -14.98
C GLU A 79 0.00 -11.13 -13.85
N GLY A 80 -0.54 -10.36 -12.89
CA GLY A 80 0.20 -9.84 -11.75
C GLY A 80 -0.34 -8.51 -11.27
N PHE A 81 0.20 -8.01 -10.15
CA PHE A 81 -0.18 -6.73 -9.57
C PHE A 81 0.89 -6.20 -8.61
N ILE A 82 0.80 -4.91 -8.33
CA ILE A 82 1.46 -4.27 -7.19
C ILE A 82 0.37 -3.76 -6.27
N LEU A 83 0.33 -4.24 -5.03
CA LEU A 83 -0.65 -3.83 -4.03
C LEU A 83 -0.02 -2.84 -3.05
N ASP A 84 -0.58 -1.62 -2.98
CA ASP A 84 -0.10 -0.52 -2.14
C ASP A 84 -1.23 0.00 -1.24
N GLY A 85 -0.99 -0.03 0.07
CA GLY A 85 -1.92 0.45 1.09
C GLY A 85 -2.98 -0.56 1.55
N PHE A 86 -2.88 -1.82 1.15
CA PHE A 86 -3.61 -2.98 1.66
C PHE A 86 -2.66 -4.19 1.63
N PRO A 87 -2.67 -5.08 2.65
CA PRO A 87 -3.45 -4.98 3.88
C PRO A 87 -2.87 -3.94 4.86
N ARG A 88 -3.72 -3.46 5.79
CA ARG A 88 -3.31 -2.59 6.90
C ARG A 88 -3.61 -3.18 8.28
N THR A 89 -4.43 -4.22 8.34
CA THR A 89 -4.79 -4.95 9.57
C THR A 89 -4.52 -6.44 9.38
N MET A 90 -4.46 -7.18 10.49
CA MET A 90 -4.28 -8.64 10.43
C MET A 90 -5.44 -9.32 9.71
N ALA A 91 -6.68 -8.89 9.98
CA ALA A 91 -7.86 -9.43 9.30
C ALA A 91 -7.79 -9.24 7.77
N GLN A 92 -7.32 -8.09 7.32
CA GLN A 92 -7.09 -7.83 5.88
C GLN A 92 -5.97 -8.72 5.31
N ALA A 93 -4.90 -8.98 6.07
CA ALA A 93 -3.80 -9.84 5.62
C ALA A 93 -4.23 -11.29 5.45
N GLU A 94 -4.99 -11.81 6.42
CA GLU A 94 -5.57 -13.15 6.34
C GLU A 94 -6.56 -13.28 5.16
N ALA A 95 -7.39 -12.26 4.95
CA ALA A 95 -8.31 -12.22 3.82
C ALA A 95 -7.57 -12.18 2.47
N LEU A 96 -6.46 -11.43 2.36
CA LEU A 96 -5.64 -11.41 1.14
C LEU A 96 -5.05 -12.78 0.84
N ASP A 97 -4.52 -13.48 1.84
CA ASP A 97 -3.98 -14.82 1.67
C ASP A 97 -5.06 -15.80 1.16
N GLU A 98 -6.29 -15.68 1.70
CA GLU A 98 -7.41 -16.52 1.25
C GLU A 98 -7.84 -16.20 -0.18
N MET A 99 -8.01 -14.91 -0.53
CA MET A 99 -8.32 -14.48 -1.90
C MET A 99 -7.30 -15.03 -2.91
N LEU A 100 -6.01 -14.92 -2.60
CA LEU A 100 -4.96 -15.39 -3.50
C LEU A 100 -4.98 -16.91 -3.62
N ARG A 101 -5.24 -17.63 -2.53
CA ARG A 101 -5.39 -19.09 -2.54
C ARG A 101 -6.59 -19.54 -3.40
N GLU A 102 -7.72 -18.84 -3.33
CA GLU A 102 -8.90 -19.12 -4.15
C GLU A 102 -8.65 -18.88 -5.64
N LEU A 103 -7.79 -17.91 -5.96
CA LEU A 103 -7.37 -17.59 -7.33
C LEU A 103 -6.20 -18.46 -7.83
N ASP A 104 -5.75 -19.46 -7.04
CA ASP A 104 -4.54 -20.26 -7.31
C ASP A 104 -3.28 -19.38 -7.50
N ARG A 105 -3.16 -18.33 -6.69
CA ARG A 105 -2.09 -17.33 -6.73
C ARG A 105 -1.41 -17.20 -5.37
N LYS A 106 -0.25 -16.59 -5.37
CA LYS A 106 0.51 -16.27 -4.13
C LYS A 106 1.17 -14.90 -4.26
N LEU A 107 1.62 -14.36 -3.13
CA LEU A 107 2.54 -13.24 -3.15
C LEU A 107 3.94 -13.74 -3.51
N ASP A 108 4.51 -13.21 -4.57
CA ASP A 108 5.87 -13.56 -5.01
C ASP A 108 6.90 -12.85 -4.16
N ILE A 109 6.63 -11.59 -3.77
CA ILE A 109 7.52 -10.79 -2.93
C ILE A 109 6.75 -9.74 -2.12
N VAL A 110 7.23 -9.48 -0.91
CA VAL A 110 6.79 -8.39 -0.04
C VAL A 110 7.95 -7.42 0.13
N LEU A 111 7.79 -6.17 -0.31
CA LEU A 111 8.79 -5.11 -0.17
C LEU A 111 8.47 -4.25 1.04
N GLU A 112 9.30 -4.31 2.08
CA GLU A 112 9.20 -3.51 3.28
C GLU A 112 9.99 -2.21 3.12
N PHE A 113 9.30 -1.08 2.90
CA PHE A 113 9.93 0.24 2.81
C PHE A 113 10.27 0.77 4.21
N GLN A 114 11.53 0.66 4.57
CA GLN A 114 12.07 1.04 5.87
C GLN A 114 12.43 2.54 5.87
N LEU A 115 11.66 3.33 6.61
CA LEU A 115 11.95 4.72 6.93
C LEU A 115 11.48 4.96 8.37
N ARG A 116 12.44 5.09 9.30
CA ARG A 116 12.16 5.17 10.73
C ARG A 116 12.10 6.61 11.25
N ASP A 117 12.71 7.54 10.52
CA ASP A 117 12.71 8.96 10.89
C ASP A 117 11.32 9.56 10.66
N ARG A 118 10.60 9.75 11.77
CA ARG A 118 9.24 10.27 11.80
C ARG A 118 9.15 11.69 11.26
N ASP A 119 10.11 12.52 11.56
CA ASP A 119 10.14 13.93 11.10
C ASP A 119 10.28 13.98 9.57
N THR A 120 11.05 13.06 9.00
CA THR A 120 11.17 12.93 7.54
C THR A 120 9.86 12.44 6.91
N LEU A 121 9.15 11.49 7.54
CA LEU A 121 7.84 11.06 7.06
C LEU A 121 6.83 12.19 7.06
N GLU A 122 6.69 12.92 8.18
CA GLU A 122 5.77 14.04 8.31
C GLU A 122 6.08 15.15 7.30
N ARG A 123 7.35 15.54 7.16
CA ARG A 123 7.78 16.53 6.16
C ARG A 123 7.43 16.11 4.73
N ARG A 124 7.70 14.86 4.35
CA ARG A 124 7.34 14.34 3.02
C ARG A 124 5.84 14.33 2.78
N LEU A 125 5.04 14.03 3.78
CA LEU A 125 3.58 14.02 3.69
C LEU A 125 3.01 15.42 3.56
N LEU A 126 3.51 16.39 4.33
CA LEU A 126 3.13 17.80 4.21
C LEU A 126 3.53 18.39 2.87
N GLN A 127 4.72 18.05 2.35
CA GLN A 127 5.13 18.47 1.01
C GLN A 127 4.21 17.88 -0.06
N ARG A 128 3.87 16.59 0.02
CA ARG A 128 2.92 15.93 -0.88
C ARG A 128 1.54 16.58 -0.85
N ALA A 129 1.06 17.00 0.33
CA ALA A 129 -0.20 17.72 0.47
C ALA A 129 -0.24 18.98 -0.40
N LEU A 130 0.86 19.72 -0.44
CA LEU A 130 0.98 20.94 -1.25
C LEU A 130 1.13 20.64 -2.76
N GLU A 131 1.91 19.63 -3.12
CA GLU A 131 2.21 19.30 -4.51
C GLU A 131 1.03 18.63 -5.24
N GLU A 132 0.25 17.80 -4.52
CA GLU A 132 -0.86 17.01 -5.07
C GLU A 132 -2.24 17.54 -4.68
N ASP A 133 -2.33 18.75 -4.08
CA ASP A 133 -3.57 19.37 -3.58
C ASP A 133 -4.42 18.41 -2.72
N ARG A 134 -3.75 17.72 -1.78
CA ARG A 134 -4.39 16.75 -0.89
C ARG A 134 -4.93 17.41 0.36
N SER A 135 -6.20 17.78 0.34
CA SER A 135 -6.89 18.33 1.52
C SER A 135 -7.00 17.37 2.70
N ASP A 136 -6.80 16.07 2.48
CA ASP A 136 -6.83 15.02 3.49
C ASP A 136 -5.48 14.79 4.23
N ASP A 137 -4.39 15.40 3.77
CA ASP A 137 -3.08 15.31 4.42
C ASP A 137 -2.88 16.49 5.41
N THR A 138 -3.83 16.69 6.35
CA THR A 138 -3.65 17.63 7.47
C THR A 138 -2.65 17.07 8.49
N PRO A 139 -1.99 17.92 9.31
CA PRO A 139 -1.08 17.44 10.35
C PRO A 139 -1.70 16.41 11.28
N GLU A 140 -2.97 16.59 11.67
CA GLU A 140 -3.71 15.68 12.54
C GLU A 140 -3.98 14.33 11.84
N ALA A 141 -4.41 14.35 10.58
CA ALA A 141 -4.65 13.14 9.80
C ALA A 141 -3.34 12.38 9.53
N ILE A 142 -2.25 13.09 9.26
CA ILE A 142 -0.90 12.51 9.10
C ILE A 142 -0.48 11.81 10.39
N ALA A 143 -0.57 12.49 11.55
CA ALA A 143 -0.21 11.92 12.84
C ALA A 143 -1.05 10.67 13.16
N ARG A 144 -2.35 10.72 12.88
CA ARG A 144 -3.27 9.59 13.06
C ARG A 144 -2.91 8.40 12.17
N ARG A 145 -2.63 8.62 10.89
CA ARG A 145 -2.23 7.57 9.94
C ARG A 145 -0.91 6.91 10.32
N LEU A 146 0.07 7.69 10.78
CA LEU A 146 1.34 7.13 11.25
C LEU A 146 1.14 6.30 12.52
N ALA A 147 0.32 6.76 13.47
CA ALA A 147 0.01 5.99 14.67
C ALA A 147 -0.65 4.64 14.31
N LEU A 148 -1.65 4.64 13.44
CA LEU A 148 -2.32 3.42 12.97
C LEU A 148 -1.37 2.48 12.21
N TYR A 149 -0.43 3.04 11.43
CA TYR A 149 0.58 2.22 10.78
C TYR A 149 1.41 1.44 11.80
N TYR A 150 1.98 2.11 12.79
CA TYR A 150 2.82 1.44 13.80
C TYR A 150 2.04 0.47 14.68
N GLU A 151 0.77 0.76 14.97
CA GLU A 151 -0.08 -0.08 15.80
C GLU A 151 -0.58 -1.33 15.07
N GLN A 152 -1.02 -1.19 13.81
CA GLN A 152 -1.79 -2.23 13.13
C GLN A 152 -1.10 -2.80 11.89
N THR A 153 -0.31 -1.98 11.17
CA THR A 153 0.25 -2.39 9.87
C THR A 153 1.70 -2.90 10.00
N GLU A 154 2.53 -2.28 10.82
CA GLU A 154 3.92 -2.72 11.01
C GLU A 154 4.01 -4.19 11.46
N PRO A 155 3.13 -4.73 12.35
CA PRO A 155 3.14 -6.14 12.71
C PRO A 155 2.96 -7.11 11.54
N LEU A 156 2.36 -6.67 10.43
CA LEU A 156 2.18 -7.50 9.24
C LEU A 156 3.51 -7.88 8.57
N VAL A 157 4.57 -7.10 8.77
CA VAL A 157 5.91 -7.44 8.27
C VAL A 157 6.36 -8.79 8.83
N GLU A 158 6.17 -9.00 10.14
CA GLU A 158 6.53 -10.26 10.77
C GLU A 158 5.57 -11.39 10.39
N TYR A 159 4.27 -11.10 10.23
CA TYR A 159 3.31 -12.05 9.71
C TYR A 159 3.74 -12.62 8.35
N TYR A 160 4.07 -11.75 7.39
CA TYR A 160 4.52 -12.18 6.06
C TYR A 160 5.90 -12.83 6.09
N ARG A 161 6.82 -12.37 6.94
CA ARG A 161 8.15 -12.97 7.08
C ARG A 161 8.08 -14.42 7.56
N THR A 162 7.25 -14.69 8.56
CA THR A 162 7.11 -16.05 9.12
C THR A 162 6.28 -16.97 8.22
N ARG A 163 5.27 -16.44 7.53
CA ARG A 163 4.32 -17.24 6.75
C ARG A 163 4.79 -17.51 5.32
N HIS A 164 5.39 -16.53 4.68
CA HIS A 164 5.78 -16.60 3.27
C HIS A 164 7.29 -16.62 3.05
N GLY A 165 8.09 -16.09 3.96
CA GLY A 165 9.54 -16.07 3.88
C GLY A 165 10.15 -15.20 2.76
N ASN A 166 9.33 -14.36 2.12
CA ASN A 166 9.68 -13.57 0.93
C ASN A 166 9.68 -12.05 1.17
N VAL A 167 9.94 -11.62 2.41
CA VAL A 167 10.00 -10.20 2.76
C VAL A 167 11.40 -9.64 2.55
N VAL A 168 11.51 -8.58 1.73
CA VAL A 168 12.76 -7.88 1.45
C VAL A 168 12.67 -6.44 1.95
N GLY A 169 13.62 -6.02 2.79
CA GLY A 169 13.74 -4.65 3.28
C GLY A 169 14.30 -3.71 2.22
N ILE A 170 13.68 -2.55 2.03
CA ILE A 170 14.08 -1.48 1.11
C ILE A 170 14.42 -0.23 1.90
N HIS A 171 15.63 0.32 1.73
CA HIS A 171 16.12 1.53 2.44
C HIS A 171 15.51 2.80 1.85
N ALA A 172 14.32 3.16 2.30
CA ALA A 172 13.50 4.25 1.74
C ALA A 172 14.00 5.68 2.06
N GLU A 173 15.10 5.80 2.81
CA GLU A 173 15.73 7.08 3.14
C GLU A 173 16.62 7.62 2.00
N ARG A 174 17.04 6.74 1.10
CA ARG A 174 17.95 7.04 -0.01
C ARG A 174 17.28 7.87 -1.12
N PRO A 175 18.06 8.45 -2.05
CA PRO A 175 17.52 9.08 -3.25
C PRO A 175 16.62 8.12 -4.05
N ILE A 176 15.59 8.68 -4.72
CA ILE A 176 14.54 7.91 -5.43
C ILE A 176 15.12 6.86 -6.37
N ASP A 177 16.18 7.19 -7.14
CA ASP A 177 16.77 6.26 -8.10
C ASP A 177 17.57 5.14 -7.42
N SER A 178 18.20 5.42 -6.28
CA SER A 178 18.90 4.39 -5.47
C SER A 178 17.91 3.41 -4.84
N VAL A 179 16.75 3.93 -4.37
CA VAL A 179 15.66 3.08 -3.87
C VAL A 179 15.11 2.22 -5.00
N TYR A 180 14.95 2.79 -6.20
CA TYR A 180 14.45 2.02 -7.35
C TYR A 180 15.41 0.91 -7.76
N ALA A 181 16.71 1.15 -7.80
CA ALA A 181 17.70 0.12 -8.09
C ALA A 181 17.66 -1.03 -7.07
N GLU A 182 17.44 -0.73 -5.78
CA GLU A 182 17.28 -1.74 -4.74
C GLU A 182 15.98 -2.54 -4.94
N VAL A 183 14.87 -1.88 -5.29
CA VAL A 183 13.60 -2.53 -5.64
C VAL A 183 13.78 -3.46 -6.85
N GLN A 184 14.42 -3.01 -7.93
CA GLN A 184 14.68 -3.83 -9.12
C GLN A 184 15.51 -5.06 -8.76
N SER A 185 16.59 -4.89 -7.99
CA SER A 185 17.43 -6.00 -7.55
C SER A 185 16.66 -7.04 -6.72
N ALA A 186 15.68 -6.60 -5.90
CA ALA A 186 14.83 -7.50 -5.15
C ALA A 186 13.84 -8.26 -6.07
N LEU A 187 13.26 -7.57 -7.06
CA LEU A 187 12.31 -8.19 -8.01
C LEU A 187 12.99 -9.19 -8.95
N GLU A 188 14.23 -8.95 -9.35
CA GLU A 188 15.03 -9.87 -10.19
C GLU A 188 15.35 -11.22 -9.50
N GLN A 189 15.24 -11.27 -8.17
CA GLN A 189 15.44 -12.50 -7.40
C GLN A 189 14.17 -13.36 -7.30
N VAL A 190 13.03 -12.87 -7.74
CA VAL A 190 11.77 -13.61 -7.78
C VAL A 190 11.86 -14.65 -8.89
N PRO A 191 11.67 -15.95 -8.59
CA PRO A 191 11.64 -16.98 -9.61
C PRO A 191 10.52 -16.72 -10.63
N ALA A 192 10.81 -16.98 -11.89
CA ALA A 192 9.84 -16.88 -12.98
C ALA A 192 8.74 -17.93 -12.87
#